data_68fec0e80bd5b3480b02c5c539960f94
#
_entry.id   68fec0e80bd5b3480b02c5c539960f94
#
_cell.length_a   1.000
_cell.length_b   1.000
_cell.length_c   1.000
_cell.angle_alpha   90.00
_cell.angle_beta   90.00
_cell.angle_gamma   90.00
#
_symmetry.space_group_name_H-M   'P 1'
#
loop_
_entity.id
_entity.type
_entity.pdbx_description
1 polymer ?
#
loop_
_entity_poly.entity_id
_entity_poly.type
_entity_poly.pdbx_seq_one_letter_code
_entity_poly.pdbx_strand_id
1 'polypeptide(L)'
;MKQVTVIGGGLAGCEAALTLADRGVSVRLIESNPLRRSAAHASDDMCELVCSNSLKSNDPATAHGLLKAELRVMGSKVLAAADECAVPAGSALAVDRKRFSALVTERVRAESNITIINEMAEDIPDGLVIVATGPLT
;
A
#
# COMPACT_ATOMS: atom_id res chain seq x y z
N MET A 1 2.56 -24.38 3.25
CA MET A 1 2.16 -23.09 2.68
C MET A 1 3.39 -22.18 2.61
N LYS A 2 3.60 -21.57 1.47
CA LYS A 2 4.68 -20.59 1.34
C LYS A 2 4.35 -19.33 2.13
N GLN A 3 5.36 -18.75 2.74
CA GLN A 3 5.26 -17.50 3.45
C GLN A 3 6.18 -16.46 2.80
N VAL A 4 5.67 -15.24 2.66
CA VAL A 4 6.45 -14.09 2.17
C VAL A 4 6.44 -13.03 3.24
N THR A 5 7.61 -12.47 3.51
CA THR A 5 7.75 -11.30 4.40
C THR A 5 7.76 -10.04 3.54
N VAL A 6 6.89 -9.10 3.87
CA VAL A 6 6.85 -7.77 3.24
C VAL A 6 7.29 -6.76 4.30
N ILE A 7 8.30 -5.97 4.00
CA ILE A 7 8.83 -4.94 4.90
C ILE A 7 8.35 -3.57 4.39
N GLY A 8 7.50 -2.94 5.17
CA GLY A 8 6.93 -1.64 4.86
C GLY A 8 5.46 -1.71 4.46
N GLY A 9 4.63 -0.93 5.12
CA GLY A 9 3.18 -0.85 4.91
C GLY A 9 2.74 0.40 4.13
N GLY A 10 3.55 0.87 3.20
CA GLY A 10 3.20 1.93 2.27
C GLY A 10 2.37 1.41 1.09
N LEU A 11 2.29 2.20 0.02
CA LEU A 11 1.55 1.83 -1.19
C LEU A 11 2.03 0.49 -1.77
N ALA A 12 3.34 0.36 -1.96
CA ALA A 12 3.92 -0.84 -2.56
C ALA A 12 3.77 -2.07 -1.66
N GLY A 13 4.02 -1.91 -0.36
CA GLY A 13 3.92 -3.00 0.60
C GLY A 13 2.50 -3.51 0.78
N CYS A 14 1.53 -2.61 0.88
CA CYS A 14 0.11 -2.98 0.97
C CYS A 14 -0.37 -3.68 -0.31
N GLU A 15 0.04 -3.18 -1.50
CA GLU A 15 -0.30 -3.84 -2.75
C GLU A 15 0.27 -5.26 -2.80
N ALA A 16 1.54 -5.42 -2.44
CA ALA A 16 2.18 -6.73 -2.40
C ALA A 16 1.47 -7.68 -1.42
N ALA A 17 1.20 -7.22 -0.21
CA ALA A 17 0.56 -8.03 0.82
C ALA A 17 -0.85 -8.47 0.39
N LEU A 18 -1.66 -7.54 -0.09
CA LEU A 18 -3.04 -7.84 -0.51
C LEU A 18 -3.07 -8.77 -1.73
N THR A 19 -2.19 -8.55 -2.69
CA THR A 19 -2.10 -9.40 -3.89
C THR A 19 -1.67 -10.82 -3.55
N LEU A 20 -0.68 -10.97 -2.67
CA LEU A 20 -0.23 -12.29 -2.20
C LEU A 20 -1.33 -13.00 -1.43
N ALA A 21 -1.99 -12.31 -0.51
CA ALA A 21 -3.07 -12.87 0.29
C ALA A 21 -4.24 -13.35 -0.58
N ASP A 22 -4.59 -12.57 -1.61
CA ASP A 22 -5.64 -12.92 -2.57
C ASP A 22 -5.33 -14.22 -3.32
N ARG A 23 -4.05 -14.56 -3.43
CA ARG A 23 -3.58 -15.80 -4.06
C ARG A 23 -3.31 -16.93 -3.07
N GLY A 24 -3.73 -16.78 -1.83
CA GLY A 24 -3.60 -17.81 -0.81
C GLY A 24 -2.22 -17.92 -0.19
N VAL A 25 -1.35 -16.92 -0.40
CA VAL A 25 -0.01 -16.89 0.19
C VAL A 25 -0.08 -16.28 1.59
N SER A 26 0.61 -16.90 2.55
CA SER A 26 0.75 -16.36 3.90
C SER A 26 1.75 -15.21 3.89
N VAL A 27 1.37 -14.07 4.47
CA VAL A 27 2.18 -12.85 4.47
C VAL A 27 2.47 -12.39 5.90
N ARG A 28 3.74 -12.09 6.15
CA ARG A 28 4.18 -11.34 7.33
C ARG A 28 4.47 -9.90 6.88
N LEU A 29 3.63 -8.97 7.29
CA LEU A 29 3.81 -7.56 6.95
C LEU A 29 4.43 -6.84 8.16
N ILE A 30 5.68 -6.44 8.00
CA ILE A 30 6.44 -5.74 9.05
C ILE A 30 6.32 -4.25 8.80
N GLU A 31 5.72 -3.53 9.73
CA GLU A 31 5.50 -2.09 9.65
C GLU A 31 5.97 -1.42 10.93
N SER A 32 6.83 -0.41 10.79
CA SER A 32 7.37 0.32 11.94
C SER A 32 6.36 1.27 12.57
N ASN A 33 5.37 1.74 11.82
CA ASN A 33 4.30 2.56 12.34
C ASN A 33 3.30 1.68 13.13
N PRO A 34 2.81 2.05 14.32
CA PRO A 34 3.00 3.33 14.98
C PRO A 34 4.25 3.47 15.87
N LEU A 35 5.09 2.43 15.99
CA LEU A 35 6.25 2.44 16.89
C LEU A 35 7.27 3.52 16.52
N ARG A 36 7.48 3.73 15.22
CA ARG A 36 8.40 4.74 14.72
C ARG A 36 7.84 5.35 13.43
N ARG A 37 7.52 6.63 13.50
CA ARG A 37 7.07 7.41 12.35
C ARG A 37 8.22 8.21 11.77
N SER A 38 8.24 8.38 10.44
CA SER A 38 9.05 9.42 9.82
C SER A 38 8.39 10.78 10.10
N ALA A 39 9.15 11.88 9.89
CA ALA A 39 8.61 13.24 10.05
C ALA A 39 7.44 13.55 9.11
N ALA A 40 7.31 12.82 8.01
CA ALA A 40 6.25 13.01 7.02
C ALA A 40 4.93 12.31 7.38
N HIS A 41 4.95 11.32 8.28
CA HIS A 41 3.76 10.57 8.66
C HIS A 41 3.00 11.24 9.81
N ALA A 42 1.68 11.29 9.70
CA ALA A 42 0.79 11.92 10.69
C ALA A 42 -0.26 10.95 11.26
N SER A 43 -0.33 9.71 10.78
CA SER A 43 -1.34 8.72 11.14
C SER A 43 -0.71 7.38 11.48
N ASP A 44 -1.42 6.55 12.24
CA ASP A 44 -1.04 5.17 12.53
C ASP A 44 -1.49 4.19 11.44
N ASP A 45 -2.26 4.67 10.46
CA ASP A 45 -2.72 3.84 9.35
C ASP A 45 -1.58 3.54 8.37
N MET A 46 -1.69 2.40 7.71
CA MET A 46 -0.82 2.04 6.59
C MET A 46 -1.23 2.77 5.33
N CYS A 47 -0.39 2.72 4.30
CA CYS A 47 -0.66 3.31 3.00
C CYS A 47 -0.93 4.82 3.06
N GLU A 48 -0.22 5.52 3.96
CA GLU A 48 -0.38 6.96 4.12
C GLU A 48 0.31 7.72 2.98
N LEU A 49 -0.43 8.62 2.33
CA LEU A 49 0.14 9.53 1.33
C LEU A 49 0.75 10.73 2.03
N VAL A 50 2.08 10.83 1.98
CA VAL A 50 2.83 11.80 2.78
C VAL A 50 3.10 13.14 2.08
N CYS A 51 3.12 13.16 0.75
CA CYS A 51 3.48 14.35 -0.03
C CYS A 51 2.27 15.07 -0.62
N SER A 52 1.27 14.32 -1.07
CA SER A 52 0.14 14.85 -1.81
C SER A 52 -1.02 13.85 -1.75
N ASN A 53 -2.23 14.34 -1.98
CA ASN A 53 -3.39 13.47 -2.16
C ASN A 53 -3.60 13.03 -3.61
N SER A 54 -2.68 13.39 -4.52
CA SER A 54 -2.77 13.06 -5.94
C SER A 54 -1.91 11.84 -6.28
N LEU A 55 -2.50 10.89 -6.98
CA LEU A 55 -1.80 9.76 -7.60
C LEU A 55 -1.50 10.04 -9.08
N LYS A 56 -1.41 11.31 -9.46
CA LYS A 56 -1.11 11.77 -10.83
C LYS A 56 -2.25 11.50 -11.79
N SER A 57 -1.99 11.68 -13.08
CA SER A 57 -3.01 11.59 -14.12
C SER A 57 -3.71 10.23 -14.16
N ASN A 58 -4.99 10.28 -14.43
CA ASN A 58 -5.83 9.11 -14.68
C ASN A 58 -6.17 8.97 -16.17
N ASP A 59 -5.69 9.89 -17.00
CA ASP A 59 -5.93 9.88 -18.43
C ASP A 59 -5.03 8.85 -19.12
N PRO A 60 -5.60 7.82 -19.80
CA PRO A 60 -4.82 6.77 -20.47
C PRO A 60 -3.89 7.29 -21.58
N ALA A 61 -4.09 8.51 -22.05
CA ALA A 61 -3.19 9.13 -23.03
C ALA A 61 -1.87 9.61 -22.40
N THR A 62 -1.78 9.64 -21.08
CA THR A 62 -0.56 9.98 -20.33
C THR A 62 0.11 8.72 -19.81
N ALA A 63 1.43 8.80 -19.54
CA ALA A 63 2.17 7.67 -18.98
C ALA A 63 1.60 7.20 -17.62
N HIS A 64 1.32 8.14 -16.74
CA HIS A 64 0.73 7.82 -15.42
C HIS A 64 -0.67 7.20 -15.51
N GLY A 65 -1.49 7.70 -16.43
CA GLY A 65 -2.85 7.18 -16.65
C GLY A 65 -2.84 5.81 -17.31
N LEU A 66 -1.95 5.60 -18.27
CA LEU A 66 -1.78 4.30 -18.93
C LEU A 66 -1.33 3.23 -17.92
N LEU A 67 -0.35 3.56 -17.08
CA LEU A 67 0.10 2.65 -16.03
C LEU A 67 -1.05 2.25 -15.11
N LYS A 68 -1.89 3.21 -14.70
CA LYS A 68 -3.05 2.91 -13.85
C LYS A 68 -4.07 2.03 -14.56
N ALA A 69 -4.32 2.27 -15.85
CA ALA A 69 -5.21 1.45 -16.63
C ALA A 69 -4.72 -0.01 -16.68
N GLU A 70 -3.43 -0.21 -16.90
CA GLU A 70 -2.82 -1.54 -16.87
C GLU A 70 -2.93 -2.20 -15.49
N LEU A 71 -2.63 -1.46 -14.43
CA LEU A 71 -2.74 -1.96 -13.07
C LEU A 71 -4.17 -2.34 -12.69
N ARG A 72 -5.17 -1.60 -13.18
CA ARG A 72 -6.58 -1.97 -12.96
C ARG A 72 -6.94 -3.28 -13.65
N VAL A 73 -6.44 -3.50 -14.86
CA VAL A 73 -6.63 -4.77 -15.56
C VAL A 73 -5.98 -5.91 -14.80
N MET A 74 -4.84 -5.66 -14.16
CA MET A 74 -4.14 -6.64 -13.32
C MET A 74 -4.81 -6.85 -11.97
N GLY A 75 -5.82 -6.07 -11.62
CA GLY A 75 -6.55 -6.21 -10.36
C GLY A 75 -5.88 -5.54 -9.16
N SER A 76 -5.21 -4.40 -9.36
CA SER A 76 -4.58 -3.65 -8.27
C SER A 76 -5.54 -3.39 -7.13
N LYS A 77 -5.18 -3.83 -5.93
CA LYS A 77 -5.98 -3.65 -4.70
C LYS A 77 -5.91 -2.21 -4.21
N VAL A 78 -4.75 -1.61 -4.31
CA VAL A 78 -4.52 -0.23 -3.88
C VAL A 78 -5.29 0.74 -4.79
N LEU A 79 -5.27 0.54 -6.11
CA LEU A 79 -6.06 1.38 -7.02
C LEU A 79 -7.56 1.21 -6.83
N ALA A 80 -8.03 0.00 -6.52
CA ALA A 80 -9.44 -0.21 -6.21
C ALA A 80 -9.86 0.63 -5.00
N ALA A 81 -9.03 0.68 -3.95
CA ALA A 81 -9.29 1.52 -2.79
C ALA A 81 -9.22 3.02 -3.15
N ALA A 82 -8.26 3.40 -3.97
CA ALA A 82 -8.12 4.79 -4.42
C ALA A 82 -9.35 5.25 -5.20
N ASP A 83 -9.86 4.42 -6.10
CA ASP A 83 -11.06 4.74 -6.87
C ASP A 83 -12.29 4.94 -5.98
N GLU A 84 -12.42 4.17 -4.89
CA GLU A 84 -13.50 4.33 -3.91
C GLU A 84 -13.38 5.60 -3.08
N CYS A 85 -12.17 6.14 -2.92
CA CYS A 85 -11.89 7.34 -2.13
C CYS A 85 -11.59 8.56 -3.01
N ALA A 86 -11.84 8.47 -4.31
CA ALA A 86 -11.55 9.55 -5.26
C ALA A 86 -12.37 10.80 -4.96
N VAL A 87 -11.71 11.96 -5.13
CA VAL A 87 -12.35 13.27 -5.03
C VAL A 87 -12.15 14.00 -6.37
N PRO A 88 -13.01 14.98 -6.72
CA PRO A 88 -12.88 15.69 -7.99
C PRO A 88 -11.54 16.42 -8.12
N ALA A 89 -10.81 16.16 -9.20
CA ALA A 89 -9.49 16.75 -9.46
C ALA A 89 -9.15 16.78 -10.96
N GLY A 90 -10.13 16.98 -11.83
CA GLY A 90 -9.94 17.00 -13.28
C GLY A 90 -9.48 15.62 -13.79
N SER A 91 -8.37 15.58 -14.52
CA SER A 91 -7.83 14.33 -15.07
C SER A 91 -6.95 13.55 -14.08
N ALA A 92 -6.67 14.12 -12.91
CA ALA A 92 -5.86 13.45 -11.89
C ALA A 92 -6.71 12.56 -11.01
N LEU A 93 -6.12 11.46 -10.54
CA LEU A 93 -6.70 10.64 -9.49
C LEU A 93 -6.26 11.21 -8.14
N ALA A 94 -7.09 12.05 -7.56
CA ALA A 94 -6.89 12.54 -6.19
C ALA A 94 -7.84 11.81 -5.24
N VAL A 95 -7.41 11.61 -4.03
CA VAL A 95 -8.15 10.86 -3.02
C VAL A 95 -8.29 11.65 -1.72
N ASP A 96 -9.32 11.31 -0.95
CA ASP A 96 -9.38 11.68 0.47
C ASP A 96 -8.33 10.82 1.19
N ARG A 97 -7.23 11.44 1.61
CA ARG A 97 -6.08 10.71 2.17
C ARG A 97 -6.42 9.88 3.39
N LYS A 98 -7.21 10.43 4.29
CA LYS A 98 -7.59 9.72 5.52
C LYS A 98 -8.49 8.53 5.23
N ARG A 99 -9.48 8.72 4.36
CA ARG A 99 -10.36 7.62 3.95
C ARG A 99 -9.58 6.53 3.21
N PHE A 100 -8.69 6.92 2.33
CA PHE A 100 -7.86 5.99 1.57
C PHE A 100 -6.98 5.13 2.48
N SER A 101 -6.21 5.76 3.36
CA SER A 101 -5.36 5.04 4.33
C SER A 101 -6.18 4.13 5.24
N ALA A 102 -7.30 4.62 5.76
CA ALA A 102 -8.19 3.84 6.62
C ALA A 102 -8.75 2.63 5.89
N LEU A 103 -9.19 2.81 4.64
CA LEU A 103 -9.75 1.73 3.84
C LEU A 103 -8.74 0.65 3.51
N VAL A 104 -7.52 1.04 3.09
CA VAL A 104 -6.45 0.07 2.81
C VAL A 104 -6.05 -0.66 4.08
N THR A 105 -5.89 0.04 5.19
CA THR A 105 -5.54 -0.55 6.49
C THR A 105 -6.60 -1.56 6.93
N GLU A 106 -7.88 -1.20 6.79
CA GLU A 106 -8.99 -2.11 7.11
C GLU A 106 -8.94 -3.38 6.26
N ARG A 107 -8.71 -3.24 4.96
CA ARG A 107 -8.62 -4.39 4.04
C ARG A 107 -7.44 -5.29 4.36
N VAL A 108 -6.29 -4.72 4.70
CA VAL A 108 -5.13 -5.50 5.11
C VAL A 108 -5.42 -6.27 6.40
N ARG A 109 -6.03 -5.61 7.39
CA ARG A 109 -6.39 -6.25 8.67
C ARG A 109 -7.45 -7.32 8.53
N ALA A 110 -8.33 -7.21 7.54
CA ALA A 110 -9.38 -8.18 7.29
C ALA A 110 -8.87 -9.47 6.64
N GLU A 111 -7.67 -9.46 6.06
CA GLU A 111 -7.10 -10.64 5.41
C GLU A 111 -6.52 -11.61 6.44
N SER A 112 -7.11 -12.79 6.55
CA SER A 112 -6.64 -13.82 7.48
C SER A 112 -5.22 -14.33 7.15
N ASN A 113 -4.79 -14.20 5.90
CA ASN A 113 -3.47 -14.61 5.45
C ASN A 113 -2.36 -13.59 5.75
N ILE A 114 -2.72 -12.39 6.22
CA ILE A 114 -1.74 -11.35 6.53
C ILE A 114 -1.61 -11.22 8.05
N THR A 115 -0.38 -11.41 8.54
CA THR A 115 -0.02 -11.14 9.92
C THR A 115 0.75 -9.82 9.95
N ILE A 116 0.20 -8.82 10.64
CA ILE A 116 0.85 -7.51 10.78
C ILE A 116 1.75 -7.55 12.01
N ILE A 117 3.01 -7.20 11.81
CA ILE A 117 4.01 -7.15 12.87
C ILE A 117 4.48 -5.71 12.99
N ASN A 118 4.14 -5.06 14.10
CA ASN A 118 4.55 -3.69 14.38
C ASN A 118 5.93 -3.70 15.04
N GLU A 119 6.95 -3.64 14.20
CA GLU A 119 8.34 -3.55 14.65
C GLU A 119 9.20 -2.84 13.60
N MET A 120 10.39 -2.43 14.02
CA MET A 120 11.41 -1.88 13.14
C MET A 120 12.24 -3.04 12.59
N ALA A 121 12.21 -3.23 11.27
CA ALA A 121 13.08 -4.21 10.63
C ALA A 121 14.47 -3.63 10.47
N GLU A 122 15.44 -4.19 11.17
CA GLU A 122 16.84 -3.76 11.09
C GLU A 122 17.65 -4.58 10.08
N ASP A 123 17.21 -5.81 9.83
CA ASP A 123 17.84 -6.73 8.90
C ASP A 123 16.81 -7.35 7.97
N ILE A 124 17.28 -7.91 6.87
CA ILE A 124 16.43 -8.68 5.95
C ILE A 124 16.33 -10.10 6.48
N PRO A 125 15.13 -10.58 6.85
CA PRO A 125 14.95 -11.94 7.34
C PRO A 125 15.21 -12.98 6.24
N ASP A 126 15.39 -14.23 6.66
CA ASP A 126 15.54 -15.35 5.73
C ASP A 126 14.22 -15.61 4.99
N GLY A 127 14.33 -16.28 3.84
CA GLY A 127 13.18 -16.68 3.02
C GLY A 127 12.87 -15.68 1.91
N LEU A 128 11.63 -15.70 1.44
CA LEU A 128 11.15 -14.79 0.41
C LEU A 128 10.77 -13.46 1.05
N VAL A 129 11.41 -12.39 0.61
CA VAL A 129 11.24 -11.05 1.20
C VAL A 129 11.00 -10.02 0.10
N ILE A 130 10.01 -9.16 0.32
CA ILE A 130 9.80 -7.95 -0.48
C ILE A 130 10.12 -6.75 0.40
N VAL A 131 11.11 -5.97 -0.01
CA VAL A 131 11.49 -4.74 0.69
C VAL A 131 10.76 -3.57 0.04
N ALA A 132 9.85 -2.96 0.79
CA ALA A 132 8.98 -1.88 0.32
C ALA A 132 8.95 -0.73 1.32
N THR A 133 10.12 -0.37 1.85
CA THR A 133 10.25 0.61 2.92
C THR A 133 10.11 2.06 2.47
N GLY A 134 10.20 2.31 1.17
CA GLY A 134 10.11 3.65 0.61
C GLY A 134 11.37 4.49 0.82
N PRO A 135 11.30 5.77 0.42
CA PRO A 135 12.51 6.64 0.41
C PRO A 135 12.87 7.24 1.77
N LEU A 136 11.99 7.12 2.77
CA LEU A 136 12.18 7.78 4.08
C LEU A 136 12.71 6.84 5.16
N THR A 137 13.29 5.75 4.76
CA THR A 137 13.90 4.80 5.70
C THR A 137 15.32 5.15 6.05
#